data_280839daaef3bbec70368d574fee8df9
#
_entry.id   280839daaef3bbec70368d574fee8df9
#
_cell.length_a   1.000
_cell.length_b   1.000
_cell.length_c   1.000
_cell.angle_alpha   90.00
_cell.angle_beta   90.00
_cell.angle_gamma   90.00
#
_symmetry.space_group_name_H-M   'P 1'
#
loop_
_entity.id
_entity.type
_entity.pdbx_description
1 polymer ?
#
loop_
_entity_poly.entity_id
_entity_poly.type
_entity_poly.pdbx_seq_one_letter_code
_entity_poly.pdbx_strand_id
1 'polypeptide(L)'
;MTGELIELQVSAVRYACGQMTALHLRALHDSIEQACRIPAALWWDRKAAAHAEIFNVLADAVDEPLVGRVLSSGAGLAYDLMIVAGRAADGMITSSRQRLLAHLSGGDPEGAALEMERHLRVLHYMGRLADCAAHRASA
;
A
#
# COMPACT_ATOMS: atom_id res chain seq x y z
N MET A 1 12.12 -3.03 -13.34
CA MET A 1 12.34 -3.48 -11.96
C MET A 1 11.18 -3.17 -11.01
N THR A 2 10.73 -1.92 -10.94
CA THR A 2 9.59 -1.57 -10.10
C THR A 2 8.33 -2.34 -10.47
N GLY A 3 8.05 -2.52 -11.76
CA GLY A 3 6.90 -3.30 -12.23
C GLY A 3 6.91 -4.74 -11.72
N GLU A 4 8.06 -5.39 -11.68
CA GLU A 4 8.21 -6.75 -11.18
C GLU A 4 7.95 -6.81 -9.66
N LEU A 5 8.42 -5.82 -8.91
CA LEU A 5 8.16 -5.73 -7.48
C LEU A 5 6.67 -5.53 -7.21
N ILE A 6 5.99 -4.72 -8.02
CA ILE A 6 4.54 -4.53 -7.92
C ILE A 6 3.82 -5.85 -8.17
N GLU A 7 4.19 -6.58 -9.21
CA GLU A 7 3.56 -7.87 -9.54
C GLU A 7 3.70 -8.88 -8.40
N LEU A 8 4.86 -8.92 -7.74
CA LEU A 8 5.07 -9.78 -6.57
C LEU A 8 4.10 -9.42 -5.44
N GLN A 9 3.93 -8.13 -5.16
CA GLN A 9 3.00 -7.68 -4.13
C GLN A 9 1.55 -8.05 -4.48
N VAL A 10 1.17 -7.89 -5.73
CA VAL A 10 -0.18 -8.23 -6.21
C VAL A 10 -0.48 -9.71 -5.98
N SER A 11 0.45 -10.59 -6.35
CA SER A 11 0.32 -12.04 -6.14
C SER A 11 0.27 -12.38 -4.65
N ALA A 12 1.09 -11.73 -3.84
CA ALA A 12 1.13 -11.97 -2.40
C ALA A 12 -0.17 -11.53 -1.71
N VAL A 13 -0.74 -10.40 -2.11
CA VAL A 13 -2.03 -9.91 -1.57
C VAL A 13 -3.16 -10.88 -1.93
N ARG A 14 -3.15 -11.40 -3.16
CA ARG A 14 -4.14 -12.40 -3.58
C ARG A 14 -4.09 -13.63 -2.66
N TYR A 15 -2.89 -14.11 -2.37
CA TYR A 15 -2.68 -15.24 -1.45
C TYR A 15 -3.15 -14.88 -0.03
N ALA A 16 -2.78 -13.71 0.47
CA ALA A 16 -3.11 -13.28 1.83
C ALA A 16 -4.61 -13.20 2.07
N CYS A 17 -5.39 -12.83 1.06
CA CYS A 17 -6.85 -12.70 1.18
C CYS A 17 -7.49 -13.98 1.73
N GLY A 18 -7.02 -15.15 1.29
CA GLY A 18 -7.53 -16.44 1.76
C GLY A 18 -7.08 -16.83 3.16
N GLN A 19 -6.13 -16.12 3.74
CA GLN A 19 -5.56 -16.40 5.07
C GLN A 19 -6.08 -15.45 6.16
N MET A 20 -6.80 -14.39 5.78
CA MET A 20 -7.23 -13.35 6.72
C MET A 20 -8.32 -13.85 7.66
N THR A 21 -8.07 -13.72 8.95
CA THR A 21 -9.08 -13.98 10.00
C THR A 21 -9.75 -12.66 10.40
N ALA A 22 -10.80 -12.74 11.24
CA ALA A 22 -11.45 -11.55 11.77
C ALA A 22 -10.47 -10.66 12.56
N LEU A 23 -9.51 -11.26 13.28
CA LEU A 23 -8.48 -10.51 14.01
C LEU A 23 -7.54 -9.78 13.06
N HIS A 24 -7.13 -10.42 11.96
CA HIS A 24 -6.29 -9.78 10.95
C HIS A 24 -7.02 -8.61 10.30
N LEU A 25 -8.29 -8.78 9.96
CA LEU A 25 -9.10 -7.72 9.35
C LEU A 25 -9.26 -6.52 10.30
N ARG A 26 -9.43 -6.79 11.59
CA ARG A 26 -9.49 -5.72 12.60
C ARG A 26 -8.16 -4.98 12.71
N ALA A 27 -7.05 -5.71 12.74
CA ALA A 27 -5.72 -5.11 12.78
C ALA A 27 -5.48 -4.24 11.56
N LEU A 28 -5.91 -4.70 10.38
CA LEU A 28 -5.81 -3.95 9.13
C LEU A 28 -6.65 -2.67 9.19
N HIS A 29 -7.89 -2.79 9.63
CA HIS A 29 -8.79 -1.64 9.80
C HIS A 29 -8.17 -0.60 10.72
N ASP A 30 -7.64 -1.02 11.87
CA ASP A 30 -7.05 -0.12 12.85
C ASP A 30 -5.79 0.56 12.30
N SER A 31 -4.97 -0.16 11.56
CA SER A 31 -3.79 0.40 10.91
C SER A 31 -4.17 1.48 9.90
N ILE A 32 -5.19 1.23 9.08
CA ILE A 32 -5.69 2.20 8.11
C ILE A 32 -6.25 3.44 8.81
N GLU A 33 -7.04 3.25 9.87
CA GLU A 33 -7.60 4.34 10.65
C GLU A 33 -6.52 5.23 11.26
N GLN A 34 -5.49 4.63 11.84
CA GLN A 34 -4.37 5.38 12.42
C GLN A 34 -3.66 6.22 11.36
N ALA A 35 -3.40 5.66 10.19
CA ALA A 35 -2.76 6.38 9.10
C ALA A 35 -3.63 7.55 8.63
N CYS A 36 -4.94 7.35 8.51
CA CYS A 36 -5.86 8.39 8.05
C CYS A 36 -5.94 9.58 9.01
N ARG A 37 -5.69 9.38 10.29
CA ARG A 37 -5.73 10.45 11.30
C ARG A 37 -4.51 11.37 11.28
N ILE A 38 -3.43 10.97 10.65
CA ILE A 38 -2.21 11.78 10.57
C ILE A 38 -2.42 12.88 9.53
N PRO A 39 -2.21 14.17 9.87
CA PRO A 39 -2.37 15.24 8.90
C PRO A 39 -1.28 15.20 7.81
N ALA A 40 -1.70 15.04 6.56
CA ALA A 40 -0.79 14.96 5.42
C ALA A 40 0.06 16.22 5.24
N ALA A 41 -0.53 17.38 5.49
CA ALA A 41 0.15 18.67 5.30
C ALA A 41 1.32 18.87 6.26
N LEU A 42 1.27 18.27 7.45
CA LEU A 42 2.26 18.49 8.52
C LEU A 42 3.23 17.33 8.68
N TRP A 43 2.77 16.09 8.40
CA TRP A 43 3.47 14.88 8.82
C TRP A 43 3.46 13.84 7.69
N TRP A 44 3.78 14.26 6.45
CA TRP A 44 3.67 13.34 5.31
C TRP A 44 4.55 12.10 5.47
N ASP A 45 5.80 12.26 5.93
CA ASP A 45 6.70 11.12 6.14
C ASP A 45 6.11 10.10 7.13
N ARG A 46 5.56 10.60 8.23
CA ARG A 46 4.93 9.75 9.24
C ARG A 46 3.66 9.09 8.71
N LYS A 47 2.86 9.84 7.95
CA LYS A 47 1.64 9.33 7.34
C LYS A 47 1.95 8.26 6.30
N ALA A 48 2.96 8.47 5.47
CA ALA A 48 3.41 7.48 4.50
C ALA A 48 3.89 6.20 5.19
N ALA A 49 4.68 6.32 6.25
CA ALA A 49 5.12 5.17 7.03
C ALA A 49 3.94 4.43 7.65
N ALA A 50 2.95 5.15 8.17
CA ALA A 50 1.74 4.56 8.75
C ALA A 50 0.91 3.82 7.69
N HIS A 51 0.76 4.41 6.50
CA HIS A 51 0.07 3.73 5.39
C HIS A 51 0.81 2.49 4.91
N ALA A 52 2.14 2.49 4.95
CA ALA A 52 2.94 1.34 4.56
C ALA A 52 2.83 0.17 5.54
N GLU A 53 2.39 0.42 6.77
CA GLU A 53 2.29 -0.60 7.82
C GLU A 53 1.30 -1.71 7.47
N ILE A 54 0.35 -1.47 6.57
CA ILE A 54 -0.60 -2.52 6.15
C ILE A 54 0.10 -3.75 5.58
N PHE A 55 1.27 -3.57 4.97
CA PHE A 55 2.02 -4.71 4.41
C PHE A 55 2.53 -5.63 5.51
N ASN A 56 2.93 -5.09 6.66
CA ASN A 56 3.32 -5.89 7.81
C ASN A 56 2.10 -6.61 8.42
N VAL A 57 0.96 -5.94 8.46
CA VAL A 57 -0.29 -6.58 8.93
C VAL A 57 -0.67 -7.73 8.01
N LEU A 58 -0.57 -7.54 6.70
CA LEU A 58 -0.84 -8.60 5.72
C LEU A 58 0.16 -9.75 5.87
N ALA A 59 1.44 -9.44 6.09
CA ALA A 59 2.47 -10.45 6.30
C ALA A 59 2.18 -11.33 7.53
N ASP A 60 1.68 -10.72 8.61
CA ASP A 60 1.32 -11.45 9.83
C ASP A 60 0.15 -12.42 9.60
N ALA A 61 -0.66 -12.19 8.58
CA ALA A 61 -1.82 -13.03 8.28
C ALA A 61 -1.45 -14.31 7.52
N VAL A 62 -0.27 -14.38 6.90
CA VAL A 62 0.13 -15.54 6.11
C VAL A 62 1.08 -16.44 6.89
N ASP A 63 0.89 -17.75 6.74
CA ASP A 63 1.72 -18.77 7.38
C ASP A 63 2.86 -19.24 6.49
N GLU A 64 2.84 -18.90 5.20
CA GLU A 64 3.91 -19.26 4.27
C GLU A 64 5.06 -18.22 4.36
N PRO A 65 6.27 -18.62 4.80
CA PRO A 65 7.35 -17.67 5.09
C PRO A 65 7.81 -16.82 3.90
N LEU A 66 7.80 -17.39 2.70
CA LEU A 66 8.24 -16.67 1.51
C LEU A 66 7.25 -15.55 1.15
N VAL A 67 5.95 -15.86 1.18
CA VAL A 67 4.90 -14.87 0.92
C VAL A 67 4.94 -13.77 1.98
N GLY A 68 5.13 -14.15 3.25
CA GLY A 68 5.26 -13.19 4.34
C GLY A 68 6.42 -12.22 4.11
N ARG A 69 7.57 -12.72 3.65
CA ARG A 69 8.72 -11.86 3.33
C ARG A 69 8.45 -10.93 2.15
N VAL A 70 7.77 -11.42 1.13
CA VAL A 70 7.37 -10.57 0.00
C VAL A 70 6.48 -9.43 0.49
N LEU A 71 5.46 -9.73 1.29
CA LEU A 71 4.56 -8.71 1.83
C LEU A 71 5.31 -7.71 2.72
N SER A 72 6.18 -8.18 3.62
CA SER A 72 6.95 -7.28 4.47
C SER A 72 7.83 -6.34 3.65
N SER A 73 8.42 -6.81 2.56
CA SER A 73 9.21 -5.96 1.67
C SER A 73 8.35 -4.89 0.98
N GLY A 74 7.05 -5.14 0.86
CA GLY A 74 6.10 -4.19 0.30
C GLY A 74 5.98 -2.91 1.11
N ALA A 75 6.23 -2.96 2.42
CA ALA A 75 6.22 -1.76 3.26
C ALA A 75 7.25 -0.73 2.79
N GLY A 76 8.48 -1.17 2.53
CA GLY A 76 9.54 -0.30 2.01
C GLY A 76 9.23 0.24 0.61
N LEU A 77 8.77 -0.64 -0.28
CA LEU A 77 8.36 -0.24 -1.62
C LEU A 77 7.26 0.82 -1.59
N ALA A 78 6.20 0.58 -0.84
CA ALA A 78 5.08 1.51 -0.75
C ALA A 78 5.50 2.84 -0.11
N TYR A 79 6.30 2.78 0.94
CA TYR A 79 6.82 3.99 1.57
C TYR A 79 7.60 4.85 0.57
N ASP A 80 8.54 4.24 -0.15
CA ASP A 80 9.36 4.95 -1.13
C ASP A 80 8.51 5.57 -2.24
N LEU A 81 7.53 4.82 -2.75
CA LEU A 81 6.62 5.32 -3.77
C LEU A 81 5.79 6.50 -3.26
N MET A 82 5.30 6.42 -2.01
CA MET A 82 4.51 7.50 -1.40
C MET A 82 5.34 8.76 -1.15
N ILE A 83 6.59 8.61 -0.71
CA ILE A 83 7.47 9.76 -0.49
C ILE A 83 7.72 10.49 -1.80
N VAL A 84 8.02 9.78 -2.88
CA VAL A 84 8.27 10.39 -4.19
C VAL A 84 7.01 11.00 -4.77
N ALA A 85 5.86 10.33 -4.66
CA ALA A 85 4.57 10.85 -5.14
C ALA A 85 4.15 12.12 -4.39
N GLY A 86 4.47 12.19 -3.10
CA GLY A 86 4.17 13.35 -2.28
C GLY A 86 2.74 13.36 -1.73
N ARG A 87 2.47 14.35 -0.89
CA ARG A 87 1.18 14.47 -0.16
C ARG A 87 -0.02 14.69 -1.08
N ALA A 88 0.19 15.06 -2.33
CA ALA A 88 -0.90 15.13 -3.31
C ALA A 88 -1.58 13.77 -3.53
N ALA A 89 -0.88 12.68 -3.21
CA ALA A 89 -1.42 11.32 -3.32
C ALA A 89 -2.33 10.92 -2.15
N ASP A 90 -2.45 11.72 -1.09
CA ASP A 90 -3.14 11.35 0.14
C ASP A 90 -4.57 10.88 -0.09
N GLY A 91 -5.37 11.63 -0.85
CA GLY A 91 -6.75 11.26 -1.13
C GLY A 91 -6.87 9.94 -1.87
N MET A 92 -6.01 9.71 -2.84
CA MET A 92 -5.99 8.45 -3.60
C MET A 92 -5.61 7.29 -2.70
N ILE A 93 -4.63 7.46 -1.83
CA ILE A 93 -4.19 6.41 -0.89
C ILE A 93 -5.33 6.05 0.06
N THR A 94 -5.97 7.04 0.67
CA THR A 94 -7.08 6.82 1.60
C THR A 94 -8.22 6.05 0.94
N SER A 95 -8.64 6.47 -0.26
CA SER A 95 -9.71 5.79 -1.00
C SER A 95 -9.31 4.35 -1.36
N SER A 96 -8.07 4.15 -1.79
CA SER A 96 -7.55 2.82 -2.13
C SER A 96 -7.55 1.89 -0.92
N ARG A 97 -7.14 2.39 0.25
CA ARG A 97 -7.15 1.62 1.50
C ARG A 97 -8.56 1.15 1.88
N GLN A 98 -9.56 2.00 1.70
CA GLN A 98 -10.94 1.64 1.99
C GLN A 98 -11.43 0.53 1.05
N ARG A 99 -11.12 0.64 -0.24
CA ARG A 99 -11.51 -0.40 -1.21
C ARG A 99 -10.79 -1.71 -0.96
N LEU A 100 -9.48 -1.66 -0.65
CA LEU A 100 -8.71 -2.86 -0.33
C LEU A 100 -9.31 -3.59 0.88
N LEU A 101 -9.61 -2.86 1.94
CA LEU A 101 -10.24 -3.44 3.14
C LEU A 101 -11.58 -4.10 2.80
N ALA A 102 -12.39 -3.46 1.98
CA ALA A 102 -13.68 -4.01 1.56
C ALA A 102 -13.51 -5.33 0.80
N HIS A 103 -12.57 -5.41 -0.13
CA HIS A 103 -12.31 -6.65 -0.88
C HIS A 103 -11.79 -7.76 0.04
N LEU A 104 -10.87 -7.44 0.93
CA LEU A 104 -10.32 -8.43 1.87
C LEU A 104 -11.40 -8.92 2.84
N SER A 105 -12.22 -8.01 3.35
CA SER A 105 -13.33 -8.35 4.25
C SER A 105 -14.40 -9.21 3.56
N GLY A 106 -14.61 -8.98 2.28
CA GLY A 106 -15.57 -9.74 1.47
C GLY A 106 -15.02 -11.07 0.94
N GLY A 107 -13.77 -11.40 1.24
CA GLY A 107 -13.15 -12.63 0.73
C GLY A 107 -12.99 -12.60 -0.80
N ASP A 108 -12.65 -11.45 -1.37
CA ASP A 108 -12.50 -11.23 -2.81
C ASP A 108 -11.01 -11.06 -3.16
N PRO A 109 -10.28 -12.17 -3.41
CA PRO A 109 -8.85 -12.10 -3.68
C PRO A 109 -8.51 -11.37 -4.98
N GLU A 110 -9.34 -11.50 -6.01
CA GLU A 110 -9.09 -10.84 -7.30
C GLU A 110 -9.32 -9.33 -7.19
N GLY A 111 -10.36 -8.91 -6.47
CA GLY A 111 -10.62 -7.50 -6.21
C GLY A 111 -9.51 -6.86 -5.38
N ALA A 112 -9.04 -7.57 -4.34
CA ALA A 112 -7.94 -7.10 -3.50
C ALA A 112 -6.65 -6.98 -4.30
N ALA A 113 -6.33 -7.96 -5.14
CA ALA A 113 -5.15 -7.96 -6.00
C ALA A 113 -5.20 -6.79 -7.00
N LEU A 114 -6.34 -6.58 -7.63
CA LEU A 114 -6.53 -5.51 -8.61
C LEU A 114 -6.40 -4.13 -7.96
N GLU A 115 -6.95 -3.96 -6.77
CA GLU A 115 -6.84 -2.70 -6.03
C GLU A 115 -5.38 -2.42 -5.64
N MET A 116 -4.66 -3.44 -5.19
CA MET A 116 -3.24 -3.30 -4.85
C MET A 116 -2.41 -2.92 -6.08
N GLU A 117 -2.68 -3.56 -7.21
CA GLU A 117 -1.99 -3.25 -8.47
C GLU A 117 -2.22 -1.79 -8.87
N ARG A 118 -3.47 -1.37 -8.89
CA ARG A 118 -3.85 0.01 -9.22
C ARG A 118 -3.15 1.01 -8.30
N HIS A 119 -3.21 0.75 -7.01
CA HIS A 119 -2.62 1.62 -5.99
C HIS A 119 -1.12 1.83 -6.23
N LEU A 120 -0.37 0.74 -6.36
CA LEU A 120 1.08 0.83 -6.53
C LEU A 120 1.48 1.43 -7.87
N ARG A 121 0.74 1.10 -8.95
CA ARG A 121 1.02 1.67 -10.28
C ARG A 121 0.71 3.15 -10.34
N VAL A 122 -0.38 3.59 -9.72
CA VAL A 122 -0.74 5.02 -9.68
C VAL A 122 0.30 5.80 -8.88
N LEU A 123 0.74 5.27 -7.73
CA LEU A 123 1.81 5.90 -6.94
C LEU A 123 3.10 6.01 -7.75
N HIS A 124 3.48 4.96 -8.45
CA HIS A 124 4.68 4.96 -9.29
C HIS A 124 4.58 6.01 -10.39
N TYR A 125 3.43 6.09 -11.05
CA TYR A 125 3.18 7.09 -12.08
C TYR A 125 3.25 8.51 -11.53
N MET A 126 2.60 8.77 -10.39
CA MET A 126 2.63 10.08 -9.73
C MET A 126 4.06 10.48 -9.35
N GLY A 127 4.85 9.53 -8.87
CA GLY A 127 6.25 9.76 -8.54
C GLY A 127 7.07 10.15 -9.77
N ARG A 128 6.84 9.51 -10.91
CA ARG A 128 7.50 9.85 -12.15
C ARG A 128 7.14 11.25 -12.62
N LEU A 129 5.88 11.64 -12.49
CA LEU A 129 5.45 13.02 -12.83
C LEU A 129 6.10 14.04 -11.90
N ALA A 130 6.21 13.75 -10.61
CA ALA A 130 6.87 14.62 -9.64
C ALA A 130 8.36 14.80 -9.97
N ASP A 131 9.05 13.71 -10.31
CA ASP A 131 10.44 13.75 -10.73
C ASP A 131 10.65 14.59 -12.00
N CYS A 132 9.76 14.43 -12.98
CA CYS A 132 9.81 15.24 -14.20
C CYS A 132 9.63 16.73 -13.91
N ALA A 133 8.68 17.07 -13.02
CA ALA A 133 8.44 18.46 -12.63
C ALA A 133 9.65 19.05 -11.90
N ALA A 134 10.26 18.29 -10.99
CA ALA A 134 11.47 18.71 -10.28
C ALA A 134 12.64 18.93 -11.25
N HIS A 135 12.79 18.06 -12.25
CA HIS A 135 13.84 18.19 -13.27
C HIS A 135 13.67 19.45 -14.09
N ARG A 136 12.44 19.79 -14.49
CA ARG A 136 12.16 21.02 -15.22
C ARG A 136 12.45 22.26 -14.40
N ALA A 137 12.12 22.24 -13.11
CA ALA A 137 12.36 23.35 -12.21
C ALA A 137 13.86 23.61 -11.98
N SER A 138 14.70 22.59 -12.12
CA SER A 138 16.15 22.68 -11.96
C SER A 138 16.86 23.12 -13.23
N ALA A 139 16.21 23.05 -14.38
CA ALA A 139 16.77 23.48 -15.63
C ALA A 139 16.53 24.97 -15.85
#